data_816257c9358e9c6bc1f51edaeb7cba72
#
_entry.id   816257c9358e9c6bc1f51edaeb7cba72
#
_cell.length_a   1.000
_cell.length_b   1.000
_cell.length_c   1.000
_cell.angle_alpha   90.00
_cell.angle_beta   90.00
_cell.angle_gamma   90.00
#
_symmetry.space_group_name_H-M   'P 1'
#
loop_
_entity.id
_entity.type
_entity.pdbx_description
1 polymer ?
#
loop_
_entity_poly.entity_id
_entity_poly.type
_entity_poly.pdbx_seq_one_letter_code
_entity_poly.pdbx_strand_id
1 'polypeptide(L)'
;MKDSNFIIELSHISKSFGDKQVLDDVSLFVKKGEFVTILGPSGCGKTTLLRILAGFGTADEGEIRIDGKDITQVPPHERPVNTVFQRYALFPHLNVYDNIAFGLKLKKVKEDEIEMRVNKALKMVGMTDYEWRDVNSLSGGQQQRVAIARAIVNRPQVLLLDEPLAALDLKMRKDMQMELKDMHKTLGITFVYVTHDQEEALTLSDTIVVMSEGKVQQIGTPTDIYNEPANSFVADFIGESNILNGEMVRDREVRFMGREWECVDEGFGENTPVDVVIRPEDVYIMAKTDSGMIEGTVQSCIFKGVHYEMIVTTPDGYEIMIQDYNAFEVGQAVSMIIKPSDIHVMQKERTHNTFEGTMIDSTHVEFLSTQFVCNEQPDITGGEKVTVEVDFGKIELMDNKEDGMLVGDVRFILYKGDHYHLTIRTEDNENIYVDTHDVWDDRDIVGVKILPDDIRIKRV
;
A
#
# COMPACT_ATOMS: atom_id res chain seq x y z
N MET A 1 -35.58 4.91 7.84
CA MET A 1 -34.26 5.07 7.16
C MET A 1 -33.25 5.14 8.29
N LYS A 2 -32.32 4.19 8.41
CA LYS A 2 -31.19 4.34 9.34
C LYS A 2 -30.35 5.49 8.80
N ASP A 3 -30.13 6.54 9.58
CA ASP A 3 -29.11 7.55 9.29
C ASP A 3 -27.78 6.80 9.21
N SER A 4 -27.34 6.49 7.98
CA SER A 4 -26.01 5.95 7.79
C SER A 4 -25.05 7.10 8.05
N ASN A 5 -24.14 6.92 8.99
CA ASN A 5 -23.13 7.93 9.33
C ASN A 5 -22.08 8.06 8.19
N PHE A 6 -22.28 7.31 7.10
CA PHE A 6 -21.39 7.27 5.92
C PHE A 6 -21.88 8.22 4.83
N ILE A 7 -20.94 8.99 4.29
CA ILE A 7 -21.18 9.87 3.13
C ILE A 7 -20.90 9.14 1.82
N ILE A 8 -19.92 8.22 1.81
CA ILE A 8 -19.57 7.39 0.66
C ILE A 8 -19.70 5.93 1.08
N GLU A 9 -20.38 5.14 0.26
CA GLU A 9 -20.47 3.70 0.38
C GLU A 9 -20.12 3.09 -0.98
N LEU A 10 -19.01 2.38 -1.05
CA LEU A 10 -18.59 1.55 -2.17
C LEU A 10 -18.77 0.10 -1.76
N SER A 11 -19.54 -0.66 -2.51
CA SER A 11 -19.82 -2.07 -2.20
C SER A 11 -19.47 -2.96 -3.39
N HIS A 12 -18.49 -3.85 -3.19
CA HIS A 12 -18.09 -4.89 -4.15
C HIS A 12 -17.71 -4.32 -5.53
N ILE A 13 -16.94 -3.24 -5.56
CA ILE A 13 -16.52 -2.57 -6.79
C ILE A 13 -15.45 -3.39 -7.50
N SER A 14 -15.77 -3.89 -8.68
CA SER A 14 -14.84 -4.58 -9.57
C SER A 14 -14.70 -3.85 -10.89
N LYS A 15 -13.48 -3.86 -11.48
CA LYS A 15 -13.19 -3.22 -12.76
C LYS A 15 -12.08 -3.93 -13.51
N SER A 16 -12.34 -4.27 -14.78
CA SER A 16 -11.36 -4.82 -15.70
C SER A 16 -11.18 -3.95 -16.94
N PHE A 17 -10.01 -3.98 -17.54
CA PHE A 17 -9.70 -3.40 -18.85
C PHE A 17 -9.09 -4.49 -19.74
N GLY A 18 -9.87 -4.99 -20.69
CA GLY A 18 -9.54 -6.21 -21.42
C GLY A 18 -9.44 -7.38 -20.45
N ASP A 19 -8.36 -8.13 -20.50
CA ASP A 19 -8.13 -9.31 -19.64
C ASP A 19 -7.51 -8.94 -18.28
N LYS A 20 -7.18 -7.65 -18.06
CA LYS A 20 -6.56 -7.20 -16.81
C LYS A 20 -7.60 -6.69 -15.82
N GLN A 21 -7.76 -7.39 -14.70
CA GLN A 21 -8.51 -6.91 -13.54
C GLN A 21 -7.69 -5.83 -12.83
N VAL A 22 -8.29 -4.65 -12.61
CA VAL A 22 -7.66 -3.47 -12.00
C VAL A 22 -8.24 -3.17 -10.62
N LEU A 23 -9.50 -3.49 -10.39
CA LEU A 23 -10.16 -3.49 -9.09
C LEU A 23 -10.84 -4.82 -8.89
N ASP A 24 -10.63 -5.42 -7.73
CA ASP A 24 -11.14 -6.74 -7.37
C ASP A 24 -11.86 -6.65 -6.02
N ASP A 25 -13.20 -6.64 -6.07
CA ASP A 25 -14.10 -6.66 -4.92
C ASP A 25 -13.83 -5.57 -3.86
N VAL A 26 -13.59 -4.33 -4.31
CA VAL A 26 -13.27 -3.22 -3.41
C VAL A 26 -14.52 -2.72 -2.70
N SER A 27 -14.52 -2.79 -1.37
CA SER A 27 -15.55 -2.22 -0.50
C SER A 27 -14.95 -1.17 0.44
N LEU A 28 -15.58 0.02 0.53
CA LEU A 28 -15.10 1.14 1.32
C LEU A 28 -16.26 2.01 1.83
N PHE A 29 -16.23 2.34 3.12
CA PHE A 29 -17.23 3.17 3.78
C PHE A 29 -16.56 4.39 4.42
N VAL A 30 -16.88 5.59 3.94
CA VAL A 30 -16.29 6.85 4.40
C VAL A 30 -17.29 7.65 5.22
N LYS A 31 -16.89 8.09 6.41
CA LYS A 31 -17.75 8.90 7.29
C LYS A 31 -17.81 10.35 6.78
N LYS A 32 -18.90 11.04 7.15
CA LYS A 32 -19.07 12.43 6.80
C LYS A 32 -18.06 13.34 7.51
N GLY A 33 -17.39 14.19 6.74
CA GLY A 33 -16.38 15.13 7.24
C GLY A 33 -15.02 14.50 7.52
N GLU A 34 -14.79 13.27 7.08
CA GLU A 34 -13.55 12.53 7.27
C GLU A 34 -12.52 12.86 6.16
N PHE A 35 -11.24 12.87 6.51
CA PHE A 35 -10.14 12.90 5.56
C PHE A 35 -9.64 11.46 5.34
N VAL A 36 -10.02 10.86 4.22
CA VAL A 36 -9.63 9.48 3.88
C VAL A 36 -8.57 9.50 2.80
N THR A 37 -7.47 8.79 3.02
CA THR A 37 -6.43 8.60 2.02
C THR A 37 -6.45 7.18 1.46
N ILE A 38 -6.49 7.06 0.14
CA ILE A 38 -6.27 5.82 -0.60
C ILE A 38 -4.78 5.77 -0.96
N LEU A 39 -4.05 4.90 -0.31
CA LEU A 39 -2.60 4.76 -0.40
C LEU A 39 -2.23 3.43 -1.07
N GLY A 40 -1.14 3.38 -1.82
CA GLY A 40 -0.64 2.14 -2.41
C GLY A 40 0.36 2.39 -3.54
N PRO A 41 1.04 1.36 -4.05
CA PRO A 41 2.01 1.47 -5.13
C PRO A 41 1.37 1.92 -6.44
N SER A 42 2.21 2.34 -7.38
CA SER A 42 1.75 2.75 -8.72
C SER A 42 1.08 1.58 -9.44
N GLY A 43 -0.09 1.84 -10.04
CA GLY A 43 -0.82 0.83 -10.80
C GLY A 43 -1.75 -0.09 -9.99
N CYS A 44 -1.86 0.05 -8.67
CA CYS A 44 -2.74 -0.77 -7.82
C CYS A 44 -4.24 -0.43 -7.90
N GLY A 45 -4.67 0.52 -8.76
CA GLY A 45 -6.09 0.81 -8.99
C GLY A 45 -6.62 2.10 -8.35
N LYS A 46 -5.86 2.84 -7.54
CA LYS A 46 -6.30 4.06 -6.81
C LYS A 46 -7.00 5.11 -7.69
N THR A 47 -6.31 5.57 -8.73
CA THR A 47 -6.87 6.55 -9.69
C THR A 47 -8.10 6.00 -10.42
N THR A 48 -8.15 4.69 -10.70
CA THR A 48 -9.33 4.04 -11.29
C THR A 48 -10.51 4.11 -10.33
N LEU A 49 -10.33 3.77 -9.05
CA LEU A 49 -11.34 3.86 -8.02
C LEU A 49 -11.85 5.31 -7.86
N LEU A 50 -10.92 6.27 -7.80
CA LEU A 50 -11.28 7.69 -7.73
C LEU A 50 -12.08 8.17 -8.95
N ARG A 51 -11.69 7.74 -10.17
CA ARG A 51 -12.41 8.07 -11.41
C ARG A 51 -13.80 7.46 -11.46
N ILE A 52 -13.97 6.24 -10.97
CA ILE A 52 -15.28 5.60 -10.85
C ILE A 52 -16.16 6.37 -9.86
N LEU A 53 -15.62 6.77 -8.70
CA LEU A 53 -16.33 7.60 -7.72
C LEU A 53 -16.72 8.98 -8.29
N ALA A 54 -15.83 9.59 -9.09
CA ALA A 54 -16.10 10.86 -9.78
C ALA A 54 -17.08 10.74 -10.97
N GLY A 55 -17.35 9.52 -11.45
CA GLY A 55 -18.20 9.27 -12.61
C GLY A 55 -17.51 9.39 -13.97
N PHE A 56 -16.16 9.45 -13.98
CA PHE A 56 -15.36 9.43 -15.23
C PHE A 56 -15.07 8.01 -15.73
N GLY A 57 -15.51 7.00 -15.00
CA GLY A 57 -15.48 5.60 -15.35
C GLY A 57 -16.66 4.87 -14.73
N THR A 58 -16.96 3.68 -15.23
CA THR A 58 -18.00 2.80 -14.70
C THR A 58 -17.36 1.58 -14.08
N ALA A 59 -17.85 1.14 -12.93
CA ALA A 59 -17.55 -0.18 -12.42
C ALA A 59 -18.20 -1.24 -13.32
N ASP A 60 -17.62 -2.44 -13.36
CA ASP A 60 -18.22 -3.58 -14.05
C ASP A 60 -19.21 -4.29 -13.11
N GLU A 61 -18.87 -4.29 -11.79
CA GLU A 61 -19.73 -4.81 -10.72
C GLU A 61 -19.73 -3.86 -9.52
N GLY A 62 -20.73 -4.01 -8.66
CA GLY A 62 -20.86 -3.27 -7.41
C GLY A 62 -21.73 -2.04 -7.48
N GLU A 63 -21.89 -1.39 -6.33
CA GLU A 63 -22.79 -0.22 -6.15
C GLU A 63 -22.05 0.93 -5.46
N ILE A 64 -22.36 2.16 -5.88
CA ILE A 64 -21.79 3.38 -5.32
C ILE A 64 -22.90 4.25 -4.78
N ARG A 65 -22.82 4.59 -3.50
CA ARG A 65 -23.77 5.53 -2.88
C ARG A 65 -23.05 6.74 -2.31
N ILE A 66 -23.68 7.92 -2.47
CA ILE A 66 -23.28 9.14 -1.78
C ILE A 66 -24.50 9.71 -1.05
N ASP A 67 -24.33 9.95 0.28
CA ASP A 67 -25.40 10.41 1.16
C ASP A 67 -26.65 9.51 1.04
N GLY A 68 -26.43 8.18 1.01
CA GLY A 68 -27.45 7.14 0.87
C GLY A 68 -28.11 7.04 -0.51
N LYS A 69 -27.74 7.87 -1.49
CA LYS A 69 -28.27 7.84 -2.85
C LYS A 69 -27.37 7.04 -3.77
N ASP A 70 -27.95 6.12 -4.50
CA ASP A 70 -27.24 5.40 -5.55
C ASP A 70 -26.84 6.37 -6.67
N ILE A 71 -25.54 6.42 -6.95
CA ILE A 71 -24.94 7.26 -8.01
C ILE A 71 -24.18 6.43 -9.04
N THR A 72 -24.33 5.12 -9.03
CA THR A 72 -23.56 4.19 -9.86
C THR A 72 -23.62 4.59 -11.34
N GLN A 73 -24.80 4.97 -11.85
CA GLN A 73 -25.01 5.38 -13.24
C GLN A 73 -25.16 6.90 -13.41
N VAL A 74 -24.98 7.70 -12.35
CA VAL A 74 -25.14 9.16 -12.43
C VAL A 74 -23.92 9.78 -13.12
N PRO A 75 -24.12 10.67 -14.14
CA PRO A 75 -23.01 11.29 -14.86
C PRO A 75 -22.22 12.26 -13.95
N PRO A 76 -20.92 12.55 -14.27
CA PRO A 76 -20.03 13.32 -13.40
C PRO A 76 -20.57 14.68 -12.97
N HIS A 77 -21.24 15.42 -13.89
CA HIS A 77 -21.72 16.78 -13.63
C HIS A 77 -22.93 16.86 -12.69
N GLU A 78 -23.59 15.74 -12.42
CA GLU A 78 -24.73 15.62 -11.50
C GLU A 78 -24.34 15.04 -10.15
N ARG A 79 -23.11 14.51 -10.01
CA ARG A 79 -22.62 13.96 -8.73
C ARG A 79 -22.28 15.08 -7.74
N PRO A 80 -22.55 14.90 -6.44
CA PRO A 80 -22.25 15.91 -5.42
C PRO A 80 -20.77 15.93 -5.01
N VAL A 81 -19.87 15.65 -5.95
CA VAL A 81 -18.42 15.60 -5.77
C VAL A 81 -17.72 16.58 -6.71
N ASN A 82 -16.55 17.05 -6.32
CA ASN A 82 -15.64 17.78 -7.20
C ASN A 82 -14.26 17.14 -7.14
N THR A 83 -13.54 17.18 -8.28
CA THR A 83 -12.22 16.55 -8.41
C THR A 83 -11.14 17.58 -8.68
N VAL A 84 -10.01 17.47 -7.98
CA VAL A 84 -8.74 18.13 -8.31
C VAL A 84 -7.84 17.07 -8.91
N PHE A 85 -7.42 17.28 -10.16
CA PHE A 85 -6.58 16.35 -10.91
C PHE A 85 -5.09 16.61 -10.65
N GLN A 86 -4.26 15.62 -10.84
CA GLN A 86 -2.80 15.66 -10.68
C GLN A 86 -2.13 16.82 -11.42
N ARG A 87 -2.60 17.18 -12.62
CA ARG A 87 -2.11 18.32 -13.43
C ARG A 87 -2.98 19.56 -13.32
N TYR A 88 -3.77 19.69 -12.23
CA TYR A 88 -4.64 20.82 -11.88
C TYR A 88 -5.75 21.14 -12.90
N ALA A 89 -5.58 20.86 -14.18
CA ALA A 89 -6.54 21.06 -15.27
C ALA A 89 -7.17 22.48 -15.27
N LEU A 90 -6.39 23.52 -15.00
CA LEU A 90 -6.83 24.90 -15.11
C LEU A 90 -7.08 25.26 -16.57
N PHE A 91 -8.06 26.14 -16.82
CA PHE A 91 -8.34 26.68 -18.15
C PHE A 91 -7.29 27.74 -18.49
N PRO A 92 -6.34 27.47 -19.43
CA PRO A 92 -5.20 28.36 -19.66
C PRO A 92 -5.56 29.70 -20.29
N HIS A 93 -6.74 29.83 -20.86
CA HIS A 93 -7.28 31.03 -21.50
C HIS A 93 -8.11 31.90 -20.55
N LEU A 94 -8.29 31.48 -19.29
CA LEU A 94 -9.00 32.19 -18.24
C LEU A 94 -8.03 32.67 -17.16
N ASN A 95 -8.34 33.84 -16.56
CA ASN A 95 -7.64 34.29 -15.35
C ASN A 95 -8.03 33.45 -14.12
N VAL A 96 -7.46 33.76 -12.97
CA VAL A 96 -7.74 33.06 -11.69
C VAL A 96 -9.22 33.16 -11.31
N TYR A 97 -9.79 34.37 -11.35
CA TYR A 97 -11.20 34.60 -11.02
C TYR A 97 -12.14 33.77 -11.90
N ASP A 98 -11.95 33.84 -13.21
CA ASP A 98 -12.80 33.15 -14.18
C ASP A 98 -12.64 31.61 -14.09
N ASN A 99 -11.46 31.10 -13.79
CA ASN A 99 -11.26 29.68 -13.49
C ASN A 99 -12.12 29.22 -12.31
N ILE A 100 -12.11 30.00 -11.20
CA ILE A 100 -12.87 29.66 -10.00
C ILE A 100 -14.37 29.85 -10.24
N ALA A 101 -14.77 30.96 -10.88
CA ALA A 101 -16.15 31.29 -11.15
C ALA A 101 -16.84 30.37 -12.17
N PHE A 102 -16.06 29.62 -12.97
CA PHE A 102 -16.54 28.85 -14.12
C PHE A 102 -17.76 27.98 -13.81
N GLY A 103 -17.65 27.14 -12.77
CA GLY A 103 -18.75 26.24 -12.37
C GLY A 103 -20.00 26.99 -11.88
N LEU A 104 -19.83 28.13 -11.22
CA LEU A 104 -20.94 28.95 -10.75
C LEU A 104 -21.66 29.66 -11.92
N LYS A 105 -20.90 30.14 -12.93
CA LYS A 105 -21.45 30.71 -14.17
C LYS A 105 -22.27 29.70 -14.93
N LEU A 106 -21.81 28.44 -15.06
CA LEU A 106 -22.56 27.36 -15.69
C LEU A 106 -23.88 27.06 -14.95
N LYS A 107 -23.87 27.12 -13.62
CA LYS A 107 -25.09 26.98 -12.79
C LYS A 107 -25.98 28.23 -12.76
N LYS A 108 -25.64 29.27 -13.54
CA LYS A 108 -26.38 30.55 -13.62
C LYS A 108 -26.61 31.20 -12.26
N VAL A 109 -25.60 31.11 -11.36
CA VAL A 109 -25.61 31.81 -10.08
C VAL A 109 -25.51 33.33 -10.33
N LYS A 110 -26.13 34.14 -9.49
CA LYS A 110 -26.09 35.62 -9.60
C LYS A 110 -24.67 36.16 -9.43
N GLU A 111 -24.32 37.22 -10.17
CA GLU A 111 -22.96 37.77 -10.21
C GLU A 111 -22.47 38.19 -8.81
N ASP A 112 -23.30 38.89 -8.02
CA ASP A 112 -22.97 39.31 -6.66
C ASP A 112 -22.63 38.10 -5.75
N GLU A 113 -23.32 36.97 -5.95
CA GLU A 113 -23.04 35.76 -5.20
C GLU A 113 -21.78 35.04 -5.71
N ILE A 114 -21.50 35.09 -7.03
CA ILE A 114 -20.27 34.58 -7.62
C ILE A 114 -19.07 35.30 -7.02
N GLU A 115 -19.09 36.64 -7.04
CA GLU A 115 -18.00 37.48 -6.50
C GLU A 115 -17.75 37.15 -5.03
N MET A 116 -18.79 37.10 -4.21
CA MET A 116 -18.68 36.77 -2.79
C MET A 116 -18.06 35.37 -2.58
N ARG A 117 -18.50 34.36 -3.34
CA ARG A 117 -18.00 32.98 -3.19
C ARG A 117 -16.57 32.85 -3.69
N VAL A 118 -16.21 33.47 -4.82
CA VAL A 118 -14.85 33.45 -5.36
C VAL A 118 -13.89 34.11 -4.40
N ASN A 119 -14.20 35.31 -3.89
CA ASN A 119 -13.37 36.01 -2.93
C ASN A 119 -13.19 35.20 -1.64
N LYS A 120 -14.25 34.54 -1.15
CA LYS A 120 -14.16 33.62 -0.02
C LYS A 120 -13.24 32.44 -0.31
N ALA A 121 -13.36 31.81 -1.47
CA ALA A 121 -12.52 30.69 -1.87
C ALA A 121 -11.05 31.09 -2.01
N LEU A 122 -10.76 32.24 -2.64
CA LEU A 122 -9.40 32.78 -2.75
C LEU A 122 -8.78 33.08 -1.39
N LYS A 123 -9.55 33.65 -0.47
CA LYS A 123 -9.08 33.88 0.91
C LYS A 123 -8.74 32.57 1.62
N MET A 124 -9.53 31.50 1.43
CA MET A 124 -9.31 30.19 2.05
C MET A 124 -8.02 29.52 1.58
N VAL A 125 -7.65 29.73 0.32
CA VAL A 125 -6.42 29.16 -0.25
C VAL A 125 -5.23 30.15 -0.22
N GLY A 126 -5.34 31.28 0.50
CA GLY A 126 -4.26 32.27 0.63
C GLY A 126 -3.87 32.96 -0.68
N MET A 127 -4.83 33.12 -1.61
CA MET A 127 -4.62 33.72 -2.94
C MET A 127 -5.38 35.04 -3.13
N THR A 128 -5.58 35.79 -2.07
CA THR A 128 -6.13 37.14 -2.13
C THR A 128 -5.25 38.02 -3.04
N ASP A 129 -5.82 38.94 -3.82
CA ASP A 129 -5.16 39.83 -4.78
C ASP A 129 -4.55 39.12 -6.03
N TYR A 130 -4.93 37.87 -6.27
CA TYR A 130 -4.52 37.12 -7.48
C TYR A 130 -5.63 36.97 -8.53
N GLU A 131 -6.80 37.54 -8.31
CA GLU A 131 -8.04 37.36 -9.07
C GLU A 131 -7.84 37.50 -10.59
N TRP A 132 -7.10 38.55 -10.98
CA TRP A 132 -6.95 38.92 -12.39
C TRP A 132 -5.66 38.44 -13.03
N ARG A 133 -4.88 37.63 -12.31
CA ARG A 133 -3.64 37.06 -12.87
C ARG A 133 -3.92 35.96 -13.88
N ASP A 134 -3.05 35.88 -14.88
CA ASP A 134 -3.01 34.76 -15.80
C ASP A 134 -2.53 33.50 -15.05
N VAL A 135 -3.27 32.40 -15.17
CA VAL A 135 -2.93 31.14 -14.50
C VAL A 135 -1.60 30.55 -14.97
N ASN A 136 -1.17 30.85 -16.20
CA ASN A 136 0.12 30.41 -16.74
C ASN A 136 1.32 31.14 -16.10
N SER A 137 1.09 32.28 -15.46
CA SER A 137 2.13 33.03 -14.74
C SER A 137 2.35 32.56 -13.30
N LEU A 138 1.52 31.61 -12.83
CA LEU A 138 1.54 31.10 -11.47
C LEU A 138 2.54 29.96 -11.31
N SER A 139 3.15 29.84 -10.13
CA SER A 139 3.92 28.65 -9.73
C SER A 139 3.00 27.43 -9.61
N GLY A 140 3.57 26.19 -9.64
CA GLY A 140 2.81 24.96 -9.51
C GLY A 140 1.92 24.92 -8.24
N GLY A 141 2.46 25.33 -7.08
CA GLY A 141 1.68 25.42 -5.84
C GLY A 141 0.56 26.46 -5.90
N GLN A 142 0.77 27.59 -6.57
CA GLN A 142 -0.28 28.60 -6.79
C GLN A 142 -1.37 28.07 -7.73
N GLN A 143 -1.00 27.36 -8.81
CA GLN A 143 -1.96 26.71 -9.71
C GLN A 143 -2.80 25.67 -8.97
N GLN A 144 -2.20 24.90 -8.10
CA GLN A 144 -2.87 23.93 -7.24
C GLN A 144 -3.90 24.62 -6.33
N ARG A 145 -3.52 25.69 -5.63
CA ARG A 145 -4.43 26.47 -4.78
C ARG A 145 -5.63 26.99 -5.57
N VAL A 146 -5.43 27.47 -6.79
CA VAL A 146 -6.52 27.90 -7.69
C VAL A 146 -7.41 26.73 -8.07
N ALA A 147 -6.85 25.55 -8.36
CA ALA A 147 -7.63 24.35 -8.66
C ALA A 147 -8.49 23.87 -7.47
N ILE A 148 -7.92 23.92 -6.25
CA ILE A 148 -8.68 23.66 -5.02
C ILE A 148 -9.78 24.71 -4.82
N ALA A 149 -9.49 26.00 -4.97
CA ALA A 149 -10.49 27.08 -4.88
C ALA A 149 -11.64 26.87 -5.86
N ARG A 150 -11.33 26.48 -7.12
CA ARG A 150 -12.33 26.12 -8.15
C ARG A 150 -13.19 24.93 -7.74
N ALA A 151 -12.60 23.96 -7.05
CA ALA A 151 -13.33 22.79 -6.60
C ALA A 151 -14.27 23.11 -5.42
N ILE A 152 -13.79 23.86 -4.41
CA ILE A 152 -14.56 24.14 -3.18
C ILE A 152 -15.63 25.23 -3.36
N VAL A 153 -15.50 26.14 -4.35
CA VAL A 153 -16.45 27.25 -4.58
C VAL A 153 -17.89 26.75 -4.83
N ASN A 154 -18.00 25.55 -5.41
CA ASN A 154 -19.28 24.89 -5.67
C ASN A 154 -19.92 24.23 -4.44
N ARG A 155 -19.24 24.24 -3.29
CA ARG A 155 -19.67 23.62 -2.02
C ARG A 155 -20.02 22.12 -2.21
N PRO A 156 -19.09 21.30 -2.70
CA PRO A 156 -19.33 19.87 -2.83
C PRO A 156 -19.52 19.21 -1.46
N GLN A 157 -20.17 18.04 -1.43
CA GLN A 157 -20.22 17.22 -0.22
C GLN A 157 -18.91 16.45 -0.04
N VAL A 158 -18.25 16.09 -1.14
CA VAL A 158 -16.99 15.34 -1.18
C VAL A 158 -16.01 16.03 -2.15
N LEU A 159 -14.78 16.21 -1.70
CA LEU A 159 -13.66 16.65 -2.51
C LEU A 159 -12.73 15.48 -2.80
N LEU A 160 -12.54 15.18 -4.08
CA LEU A 160 -11.66 14.14 -4.59
C LEU A 160 -10.33 14.76 -5.03
N LEU A 161 -9.21 14.23 -4.56
CA LEU A 161 -7.87 14.76 -4.80
C LEU A 161 -6.98 13.63 -5.36
N ASP A 162 -6.61 13.73 -6.64
CA ASP A 162 -5.79 12.72 -7.34
C ASP A 162 -4.33 13.18 -7.39
N GLU A 163 -3.50 12.68 -6.48
CA GLU A 163 -2.07 13.00 -6.31
C GLU A 163 -1.76 14.50 -6.40
N PRO A 164 -2.46 15.37 -5.66
CA PRO A 164 -2.38 16.81 -5.88
C PRO A 164 -1.02 17.41 -5.56
N LEU A 165 -0.20 16.78 -4.71
CA LEU A 165 1.10 17.28 -4.27
C LEU A 165 2.29 16.71 -5.07
N ALA A 166 2.07 15.75 -5.97
CA ALA A 166 3.13 15.03 -6.67
C ALA A 166 4.06 15.93 -7.52
N ALA A 167 3.56 17.07 -8.00
CA ALA A 167 4.34 18.00 -8.85
C ALA A 167 5.14 19.05 -8.06
N LEU A 168 5.08 19.04 -6.71
CA LEU A 168 5.72 20.02 -5.86
C LEU A 168 7.08 19.54 -5.33
N ASP A 169 8.01 20.47 -5.12
CA ASP A 169 9.23 20.19 -4.37
C ASP A 169 8.94 19.87 -2.89
N LEU A 170 9.91 19.25 -2.21
CA LEU A 170 9.74 18.74 -0.84
C LEU A 170 9.27 19.81 0.16
N LYS A 171 9.84 21.03 0.09
CA LYS A 171 9.49 22.10 1.01
C LYS A 171 8.06 22.60 0.77
N MET A 172 7.73 22.88 -0.48
CA MET A 172 6.37 23.30 -0.86
C MET A 172 5.35 22.21 -0.56
N ARG A 173 5.71 20.93 -0.71
CA ARG A 173 4.83 19.80 -0.38
C ARG A 173 4.47 19.81 1.10
N LYS A 174 5.44 19.95 2.02
CA LYS A 174 5.20 20.01 3.47
C LYS A 174 4.31 21.20 3.87
N ASP A 175 4.57 22.37 3.29
CA ASP A 175 3.74 23.55 3.53
C ASP A 175 2.29 23.31 3.07
N MET A 176 2.11 22.73 1.89
CA MET A 176 0.79 22.43 1.32
C MET A 176 0.05 21.33 2.07
N GLN A 177 0.72 20.32 2.65
CA GLN A 177 0.09 19.34 3.51
C GLN A 177 -0.59 20.00 4.70
N MET A 178 0.11 20.88 5.40
CA MET A 178 -0.46 21.60 6.55
C MET A 178 -1.66 22.47 6.12
N GLU A 179 -1.57 23.15 4.99
CA GLU A 179 -2.67 23.96 4.48
C GLU A 179 -3.89 23.13 4.07
N LEU A 180 -3.69 21.96 3.44
CA LEU A 180 -4.78 21.04 3.10
C LEU A 180 -5.49 20.55 4.37
N LYS A 181 -4.75 20.22 5.42
CA LYS A 181 -5.30 19.80 6.70
C LYS A 181 -6.13 20.91 7.36
N ASP A 182 -5.64 22.14 7.32
CA ASP A 182 -6.34 23.32 7.86
C ASP A 182 -7.58 23.67 7.02
N MET A 183 -7.49 23.55 5.70
CA MET A 183 -8.63 23.71 4.80
C MET A 183 -9.71 22.66 5.07
N HIS A 184 -9.35 21.39 5.24
CA HIS A 184 -10.28 20.32 5.59
C HIS A 184 -11.04 20.64 6.87
N LYS A 185 -10.31 20.99 7.95
CA LYS A 185 -10.92 21.39 9.24
C LYS A 185 -11.87 22.59 9.10
N THR A 186 -11.49 23.58 8.28
CA THR A 186 -12.27 24.81 8.09
C THR A 186 -13.53 24.57 7.25
N LEU A 187 -13.44 23.69 6.24
CA LEU A 187 -14.54 23.37 5.34
C LEU A 187 -15.55 22.39 5.95
N GLY A 188 -15.06 21.43 6.76
CA GLY A 188 -15.87 20.37 7.35
C GLY A 188 -16.55 19.43 6.35
N ILE A 189 -16.01 19.37 5.12
CA ILE A 189 -16.48 18.44 4.06
C ILE A 189 -15.56 17.22 4.00
N THR A 190 -16.05 16.13 3.40
CA THR A 190 -15.27 14.90 3.26
C THR A 190 -14.21 15.05 2.18
N PHE A 191 -12.98 14.64 2.47
CA PHE A 191 -11.89 14.55 1.50
C PHE A 191 -11.57 13.09 1.21
N VAL A 192 -11.43 12.76 -0.08
CA VAL A 192 -10.84 11.49 -0.55
C VAL A 192 -9.57 11.84 -1.30
N TYR A 193 -8.46 11.45 -0.74
CA TYR A 193 -7.12 11.78 -1.19
C TYR A 193 -6.43 10.54 -1.74
N VAL A 194 -5.86 10.62 -2.92
CA VAL A 194 -5.06 9.54 -3.52
C VAL A 194 -3.59 9.95 -3.52
N THR A 195 -2.73 9.08 -3.02
CA THR A 195 -1.28 9.26 -3.06
C THR A 195 -0.55 7.91 -3.08
N HIS A 196 0.72 7.95 -3.41
CA HIS A 196 1.68 6.87 -3.19
C HIS A 196 2.72 7.24 -2.12
N ASP A 197 2.62 8.46 -1.55
CA ASP A 197 3.53 8.99 -0.52
C ASP A 197 2.98 8.64 0.87
N GLN A 198 3.77 7.88 1.63
CA GLN A 198 3.41 7.41 2.96
C GLN A 198 3.35 8.55 3.98
N GLU A 199 4.31 9.51 3.90
CA GLU A 199 4.35 10.67 4.80
C GLU A 199 3.07 11.53 4.65
N GLU A 200 2.59 11.70 3.41
CA GLU A 200 1.32 12.39 3.14
C GLU A 200 0.14 11.67 3.81
N ALA A 201 0.05 10.35 3.63
CA ALA A 201 -1.04 9.56 4.18
C ALA A 201 -1.05 9.59 5.71
N LEU A 202 0.10 9.35 6.34
CA LEU A 202 0.23 9.34 7.80
C LEU A 202 -0.05 10.72 8.42
N THR A 203 0.31 11.82 7.72
CA THR A 203 0.19 13.18 8.26
C THR A 203 -1.22 13.75 8.10
N LEU A 204 -1.87 13.49 6.97
CA LEU A 204 -3.11 14.17 6.59
C LEU A 204 -4.37 13.45 7.08
N SER A 205 -4.36 12.13 7.15
CA SER A 205 -5.57 11.32 7.19
C SER A 205 -6.15 11.14 8.58
N ASP A 206 -7.48 11.00 8.62
CA ASP A 206 -8.19 10.38 9.74
C ASP A 206 -8.22 8.86 9.55
N THR A 207 -8.38 8.41 8.29
CA THR A 207 -8.38 6.99 7.90
C THR A 207 -7.54 6.79 6.65
N ILE A 208 -6.74 5.73 6.64
CA ILE A 208 -5.95 5.27 5.49
C ILE A 208 -6.55 3.97 4.97
N VAL A 209 -6.67 3.89 3.65
CA VAL A 209 -7.04 2.68 2.90
C VAL A 209 -5.81 2.25 2.11
N VAL A 210 -5.14 1.19 2.55
CA VAL A 210 -3.98 0.65 1.84
C VAL A 210 -4.48 -0.30 0.76
N MET A 211 -4.05 -0.05 -0.48
CA MET A 211 -4.42 -0.88 -1.65
C MET A 211 -3.19 -1.48 -2.31
N SER A 212 -3.32 -2.73 -2.72
CA SER A 212 -2.36 -3.44 -3.56
C SER A 212 -3.08 -4.37 -4.51
N GLU A 213 -2.59 -4.51 -5.75
CA GLU A 213 -3.11 -5.42 -6.78
C GLU A 213 -4.65 -5.37 -6.96
N GLY A 214 -5.22 -4.16 -6.90
CA GLY A 214 -6.66 -3.97 -7.07
C GLY A 214 -7.51 -4.27 -5.83
N LYS A 215 -6.90 -4.69 -4.73
CA LYS A 215 -7.57 -5.06 -3.46
C LYS A 215 -7.26 -4.08 -2.34
N VAL A 216 -8.15 -4.00 -1.38
CA VAL A 216 -7.90 -3.34 -0.10
C VAL A 216 -7.15 -4.32 0.80
N GLN A 217 -5.97 -3.91 1.26
CA GLN A 217 -5.14 -4.70 2.18
C GLN A 217 -5.48 -4.42 3.65
N GLN A 218 -5.66 -3.14 3.98
CA GLN A 218 -6.03 -2.72 5.33
C GLN A 218 -6.73 -1.37 5.31
N ILE A 219 -7.64 -1.16 6.24
CA ILE A 219 -8.27 0.14 6.55
C ILE A 219 -8.08 0.40 8.04
N GLY A 220 -7.57 1.57 8.39
CA GLY A 220 -7.35 1.94 9.79
C GLY A 220 -6.93 3.40 9.96
N THR A 221 -6.75 3.83 11.19
CA THR A 221 -6.12 5.13 11.48
C THR A 221 -4.65 5.09 11.10
N PRO A 222 -3.98 6.25 10.92
CA PRO A 222 -2.52 6.28 10.68
C PRO A 222 -1.72 5.46 11.71
N THR A 223 -2.12 5.52 12.97
CA THR A 223 -1.47 4.79 14.06
C THR A 223 -1.68 3.28 13.93
N ASP A 224 -2.90 2.83 13.62
CA ASP A 224 -3.19 1.40 13.42
C ASP A 224 -2.40 0.83 12.24
N ILE A 225 -2.37 1.56 11.11
CA ILE A 225 -1.67 1.13 9.89
C ILE A 225 -0.16 1.02 10.12
N TYR A 226 0.43 1.92 10.92
CA TYR A 226 1.85 1.93 11.21
C TYR A 226 2.26 0.89 12.26
N ASN A 227 1.53 0.86 13.39
CA ASN A 227 1.90 0.03 14.54
C ASN A 227 1.36 -1.41 14.46
N GLU A 228 0.18 -1.60 13.84
CA GLU A 228 -0.53 -2.87 13.76
C GLU A 228 -0.83 -3.23 12.29
N PRO A 229 0.20 -3.38 11.42
CA PRO A 229 -0.01 -3.76 10.04
C PRO A 229 -0.64 -5.15 9.94
N ALA A 230 -1.64 -5.28 9.05
CA ALA A 230 -2.39 -6.53 8.91
C ALA A 230 -1.58 -7.66 8.26
N ASN A 231 -0.59 -7.30 7.43
CA ASN A 231 0.27 -8.25 6.74
C ASN A 231 1.65 -7.64 6.41
N SER A 232 2.56 -8.48 5.94
CA SER A 232 3.94 -8.09 5.62
C SER A 232 4.03 -7.02 4.53
N PHE A 233 3.10 -7.03 3.55
CA PHE A 233 3.05 -5.98 2.54
C PHE A 233 2.74 -4.62 3.16
N VAL A 234 1.75 -4.52 4.04
CA VAL A 234 1.42 -3.24 4.71
C VAL A 234 2.56 -2.78 5.60
N ALA A 235 3.19 -3.71 6.35
CA ALA A 235 4.31 -3.41 7.21
C ALA A 235 5.49 -2.77 6.46
N ASP A 236 5.90 -3.40 5.35
CA ASP A 236 7.00 -2.96 4.49
C ASP A 236 6.65 -1.68 3.71
N PHE A 237 5.42 -1.62 3.19
CA PHE A 237 4.98 -0.50 2.37
C PHE A 237 4.80 0.81 3.15
N ILE A 238 4.45 0.77 4.45
CA ILE A 238 4.16 1.99 5.25
C ILE A 238 5.41 2.61 5.87
N GLY A 239 6.46 1.84 6.04
CA GLY A 239 7.71 2.31 6.63
C GLY A 239 8.73 1.17 6.72
N GLU A 240 9.97 1.55 6.90
CA GLU A 240 11.04 0.57 7.11
C GLU A 240 10.70 -0.35 8.28
N SER A 241 10.96 -1.65 8.13
CA SER A 241 10.60 -2.67 9.11
C SER A 241 11.59 -3.83 9.11
N ASN A 242 11.89 -4.35 10.29
CA ASN A 242 12.45 -5.68 10.42
C ASN A 242 11.29 -6.68 10.40
N ILE A 243 11.15 -7.44 9.32
CA ILE A 243 10.13 -8.48 9.18
C ILE A 243 10.82 -9.84 9.24
N LEU A 244 10.44 -10.66 10.20
CA LEU A 244 11.11 -11.91 10.51
C LEU A 244 10.11 -13.06 10.50
N ASN A 245 10.55 -14.25 10.09
CA ASN A 245 9.77 -15.46 10.28
C ASN A 245 9.72 -15.84 11.76
N GLY A 246 8.54 -16.13 12.27
CA GLY A 246 8.33 -16.55 13.65
C GLY A 246 7.33 -17.69 13.78
N GLU A 247 7.19 -18.16 15.01
CA GLU A 247 6.21 -19.16 15.43
C GLU A 247 5.60 -18.72 16.75
N MET A 248 4.29 -18.54 16.79
CA MET A 248 3.57 -18.25 18.02
C MET A 248 3.62 -19.50 18.92
N VAL A 249 4.39 -19.47 20.01
CA VAL A 249 4.52 -20.61 20.91
C VAL A 249 3.23 -20.79 21.71
N ARG A 250 2.69 -19.69 22.22
CA ARG A 250 1.41 -19.55 22.90
C ARG A 250 1.04 -18.07 22.97
N ASP A 251 -0.14 -17.75 23.43
CA ASP A 251 -0.54 -16.36 23.62
C ASP A 251 0.52 -15.57 24.40
N ARG A 252 0.91 -14.41 23.86
CA ARG A 252 1.94 -13.49 24.39
C ARG A 252 3.35 -14.04 24.42
N GLU A 253 3.64 -15.08 23.66
CA GLU A 253 4.99 -15.65 23.54
C GLU A 253 5.22 -16.11 22.09
N VAL A 254 6.20 -15.50 21.42
CA VAL A 254 6.57 -15.76 20.03
C VAL A 254 8.04 -16.19 19.94
N ARG A 255 8.34 -17.17 19.10
CA ARG A 255 9.70 -17.62 18.82
C ARG A 255 10.15 -17.03 17.48
N PHE A 256 11.27 -16.30 17.48
CA PHE A 256 11.97 -15.85 16.27
C PHE A 256 13.47 -15.68 16.57
N MET A 257 14.32 -15.69 15.54
CA MET A 257 15.79 -15.63 15.69
C MET A 257 16.29 -16.69 16.70
N GLY A 258 15.72 -17.90 16.67
CA GLY A 258 16.11 -19.01 17.55
C GLY A 258 15.79 -18.84 19.04
N ARG A 259 15.02 -17.81 19.44
CA ARG A 259 14.70 -17.49 20.85
C ARG A 259 13.21 -17.28 21.06
N GLU A 260 12.77 -17.43 22.31
CA GLU A 260 11.41 -17.13 22.75
C GLU A 260 11.37 -15.72 23.35
N TRP A 261 10.33 -14.96 22.93
CA TRP A 261 10.12 -13.55 23.30
C TRP A 261 8.73 -13.36 23.86
N GLU A 262 8.63 -12.55 24.92
CA GLU A 262 7.34 -12.04 25.35
C GLU A 262 6.85 -11.00 24.33
N CYS A 263 5.57 -11.05 23.96
CA CYS A 263 4.87 -10.06 23.15
C CYS A 263 3.50 -9.72 23.76
N VAL A 264 2.77 -8.79 23.16
CA VAL A 264 1.44 -8.41 23.61
C VAL A 264 0.32 -9.11 22.86
N ASP A 265 0.62 -9.70 21.72
CA ASP A 265 -0.33 -10.31 20.80
C ASP A 265 -0.84 -11.66 21.30
N GLU A 266 -2.11 -11.96 21.01
CA GLU A 266 -2.81 -13.20 21.40
C GLU A 266 -3.81 -13.65 20.33
N GLY A 267 -4.24 -14.91 20.39
CA GLY A 267 -5.29 -15.44 19.49
C GLY A 267 -4.80 -16.07 18.20
N PHE A 268 -3.49 -16.26 18.00
CA PHE A 268 -2.93 -16.90 16.80
C PHE A 268 -2.94 -18.43 16.85
N GLY A 269 -3.12 -19.02 18.05
CA GLY A 269 -2.98 -20.46 18.27
C GLY A 269 -1.55 -20.89 18.58
N GLU A 270 -1.39 -22.06 19.23
CA GLU A 270 -0.10 -22.62 19.62
C GLU A 270 0.65 -23.19 18.42
N ASN A 271 1.96 -22.98 18.36
CA ASN A 271 2.87 -23.46 17.31
C ASN A 271 2.44 -23.03 15.89
N THR A 272 1.85 -21.85 15.78
CA THR A 272 1.38 -21.34 14.49
C THR A 272 2.47 -20.48 13.84
N PRO A 273 2.84 -20.72 12.56
CA PRO A 273 3.75 -19.86 11.81
C PRO A 273 3.18 -18.44 11.67
N VAL A 274 4.01 -17.45 11.99
CA VAL A 274 3.65 -16.03 11.97
C VAL A 274 4.76 -15.21 11.33
N ASP A 275 4.44 -13.98 10.94
CA ASP A 275 5.44 -12.94 10.65
C ASP A 275 5.54 -12.01 11.86
N VAL A 276 6.77 -11.66 12.24
CA VAL A 276 7.08 -10.74 13.33
C VAL A 276 7.60 -9.45 12.75
N VAL A 277 7.02 -8.33 13.13
CA VAL A 277 7.43 -6.98 12.71
C VAL A 277 8.00 -6.23 13.90
N ILE A 278 9.15 -5.60 13.68
CA ILE A 278 9.80 -4.72 14.65
C ILE A 278 10.25 -3.47 13.91
N ARG A 279 9.79 -2.30 14.35
CA ARG A 279 10.21 -1.05 13.73
C ARG A 279 11.68 -0.75 14.07
N PRO A 280 12.47 -0.17 13.14
CA PRO A 280 13.88 0.12 13.39
C PRO A 280 14.15 1.03 14.59
N GLU A 281 13.23 1.97 14.88
CA GLU A 281 13.27 2.86 16.04
C GLU A 281 12.95 2.17 17.38
N ASP A 282 12.37 0.99 17.33
CA ASP A 282 11.95 0.21 18.51
C ASP A 282 13.01 -0.84 18.91
N VAL A 283 14.11 -0.91 18.18
CA VAL A 283 15.29 -1.70 18.56
C VAL A 283 16.26 -0.82 19.32
N TYR A 284 16.34 -1.01 20.64
CA TYR A 284 17.20 -0.22 21.52
C TYR A 284 18.63 -0.76 21.50
N ILE A 285 19.55 -0.02 20.88
CA ILE A 285 20.96 -0.40 20.75
C ILE A 285 21.80 0.21 21.87
N MET A 286 22.79 -0.53 22.35
CA MET A 286 23.76 -0.09 23.35
C MET A 286 25.13 -0.72 23.12
N ALA A 287 26.18 -0.12 23.72
CA ALA A 287 27.48 -0.77 23.75
C ALA A 287 27.34 -2.17 24.40
N LYS A 288 28.15 -3.13 23.96
CA LYS A 288 28.05 -4.51 24.44
C LYS A 288 28.04 -4.59 25.97
N THR A 289 26.96 -5.16 26.50
CA THR A 289 26.73 -5.36 27.93
C THR A 289 26.10 -6.73 28.15
N ASP A 290 26.27 -7.29 29.37
CA ASP A 290 25.63 -8.56 29.76
C ASP A 290 24.10 -8.44 29.94
N SER A 291 23.55 -7.23 29.86
CA SER A 291 22.10 -6.96 29.99
C SER A 291 21.35 -6.90 28.64
N GLY A 292 22.03 -7.02 27.51
CA GLY A 292 21.40 -7.05 26.20
C GLY A 292 20.72 -8.40 25.92
N MET A 293 19.58 -8.33 25.22
CA MET A 293 18.82 -9.53 24.84
C MET A 293 19.43 -10.19 23.59
N ILE A 294 19.92 -9.38 22.65
CA ILE A 294 20.56 -9.82 21.41
C ILE A 294 21.94 -9.20 21.32
N GLU A 295 22.94 -9.97 20.94
CA GLU A 295 24.29 -9.48 20.61
C GLU A 295 24.39 -9.31 19.07
N GLY A 296 25.21 -8.35 18.64
CA GLY A 296 25.48 -8.17 17.21
C GLY A 296 26.72 -7.33 16.95
N THR A 297 27.05 -7.20 15.67
CA THR A 297 28.16 -6.37 15.18
C THR A 297 27.61 -5.37 14.17
N VAL A 298 27.95 -4.10 14.33
CA VAL A 298 27.52 -3.03 13.41
C VAL A 298 28.22 -3.23 12.07
N GLN A 299 27.43 -3.40 10.99
CA GLN A 299 27.95 -3.53 9.63
C GLN A 299 27.95 -2.20 8.88
N SER A 300 26.94 -1.37 9.14
CA SER A 300 26.86 -0.03 8.57
C SER A 300 26.26 0.97 9.56
N CYS A 301 26.61 2.25 9.43
CA CYS A 301 26.06 3.33 10.21
C CYS A 301 26.03 4.59 9.34
N ILE A 302 24.85 5.05 8.93
CA ILE A 302 24.64 6.15 7.99
C ILE A 302 23.79 7.22 8.65
N PHE A 303 24.24 8.47 8.63
CA PHE A 303 23.46 9.60 9.12
C PHE A 303 22.40 10.03 8.11
N LYS A 304 21.14 9.96 8.47
CA LYS A 304 19.94 10.33 7.64
C LYS A 304 19.44 11.75 7.92
N GLY A 305 20.22 12.59 8.58
CA GLY A 305 19.87 13.99 8.86
C GLY A 305 19.26 14.23 10.26
N VAL A 306 18.52 13.29 10.81
CA VAL A 306 17.91 13.35 12.15
C VAL A 306 18.39 12.22 13.05
N HIS A 307 18.51 11.02 12.51
CA HIS A 307 18.95 9.79 13.17
C HIS A 307 20.06 9.11 12.37
N TYR A 308 20.68 8.13 12.98
CA TYR A 308 21.57 7.17 12.31
C TYR A 308 20.77 5.91 11.99
N GLU A 309 20.89 5.44 10.76
CA GLU A 309 20.41 4.15 10.31
C GLU A 309 21.58 3.18 10.33
N MET A 310 21.40 2.09 11.03
CA MET A 310 22.43 1.08 11.22
C MET A 310 21.90 -0.29 10.82
N ILE A 311 22.78 -1.10 10.23
CA ILE A 311 22.55 -2.54 10.05
C ILE A 311 23.47 -3.26 11.04
N VAL A 312 22.88 -4.10 11.87
CA VAL A 312 23.57 -4.91 12.85
C VAL A 312 23.36 -6.39 12.53
N THR A 313 24.46 -7.13 12.34
CA THR A 313 24.39 -8.58 12.11
C THR A 313 24.55 -9.34 13.42
N THR A 314 23.64 -10.24 13.68
CA THR A 314 23.70 -11.14 14.85
C THR A 314 24.67 -12.31 14.60
N PRO A 315 25.12 -13.05 15.64
CA PRO A 315 25.96 -14.24 15.46
C PRO A 315 25.32 -15.33 14.61
N ASP A 316 23.99 -15.40 14.58
CA ASP A 316 23.21 -16.38 13.82
C ASP A 316 22.94 -15.92 12.36
N GLY A 317 23.48 -14.75 11.97
CA GLY A 317 23.42 -14.23 10.60
C GLY A 317 22.23 -13.33 10.27
N TYR A 318 21.36 -13.03 11.24
CA TYR A 318 20.25 -12.08 11.00
C TYR A 318 20.77 -10.65 10.92
N GLU A 319 20.28 -9.91 9.94
CA GLU A 319 20.53 -8.48 9.80
C GLU A 319 19.34 -7.70 10.35
N ILE A 320 19.61 -6.84 11.33
CA ILE A 320 18.61 -6.00 11.99
C ILE A 320 18.88 -4.54 11.65
N MET A 321 17.91 -3.88 11.05
CA MET A 321 17.93 -2.44 10.82
C MET A 321 17.53 -1.71 12.10
N ILE A 322 18.29 -0.67 12.45
CA ILE A 322 18.10 0.12 13.67
C ILE A 322 18.16 1.60 13.31
N GLN A 323 17.27 2.38 13.92
CA GLN A 323 17.30 3.83 13.86
C GLN A 323 17.50 4.39 15.27
N ASP A 324 18.63 5.08 15.50
CA ASP A 324 18.97 5.68 16.80
C ASP A 324 19.60 7.07 16.63
N TYR A 325 19.50 7.90 17.66
CA TYR A 325 20.15 9.22 17.66
C TYR A 325 21.65 9.17 17.90
N ASN A 326 22.17 8.05 18.40
CA ASN A 326 23.58 7.83 18.67
C ASN A 326 24.21 7.00 17.53
N ALA A 327 25.44 7.38 17.16
CA ALA A 327 26.23 6.60 16.21
C ALA A 327 27.01 5.50 16.94
N PHE A 328 27.16 4.35 16.27
CA PHE A 328 28.08 3.27 16.66
C PHE A 328 29.07 3.03 15.53
N GLU A 329 30.30 2.62 15.88
CA GLU A 329 31.36 2.40 14.90
C GLU A 329 31.12 1.09 14.13
N VAL A 330 31.40 1.08 12.83
CA VAL A 330 31.38 -0.16 12.03
C VAL A 330 32.39 -1.16 12.60
N GLY A 331 31.98 -2.40 12.79
CA GLY A 331 32.73 -3.45 13.46
C GLY A 331 32.61 -3.46 15.00
N GLN A 332 31.90 -2.48 15.58
CA GLN A 332 31.66 -2.44 17.02
C GLN A 332 30.70 -3.55 17.45
N ALA A 333 31.04 -4.26 18.50
CA ALA A 333 30.14 -5.20 19.17
C ALA A 333 29.13 -4.41 20.00
N VAL A 334 27.84 -4.72 19.82
CA VAL A 334 26.72 -4.07 20.47
C VAL A 334 25.76 -5.08 21.08
N SER A 335 24.93 -4.59 21.97
CA SER A 335 23.78 -5.33 22.50
C SER A 335 22.50 -4.59 22.16
N MET A 336 21.42 -5.34 21.90
CA MET A 336 20.11 -4.81 21.54
C MET A 336 19.05 -5.32 22.51
N ILE A 337 18.02 -4.51 22.72
CA ILE A 337 16.83 -4.83 23.50
C ILE A 337 15.60 -4.50 22.64
N ILE A 338 14.61 -5.39 22.65
CA ILE A 338 13.29 -5.18 22.07
C ILE A 338 12.26 -5.40 23.19
N LYS A 339 11.34 -4.45 23.36
CA LYS A 339 10.32 -4.59 24.40
C LYS A 339 9.15 -5.43 23.89
N PRO A 340 8.41 -6.13 24.77
CA PRO A 340 7.24 -6.91 24.38
C PRO A 340 6.16 -6.11 23.64
N SER A 341 6.00 -4.82 23.96
CA SER A 341 5.05 -3.90 23.29
C SER A 341 5.48 -3.49 21.89
N ASP A 342 6.75 -3.68 21.55
CA ASP A 342 7.37 -3.21 20.31
C ASP A 342 7.54 -4.38 19.32
N ILE A 343 7.06 -5.57 19.70
CA ILE A 343 6.98 -6.77 18.85
C ILE A 343 5.54 -6.89 18.39
N HIS A 344 5.30 -6.76 17.09
CA HIS A 344 3.98 -6.97 16.49
C HIS A 344 3.97 -8.30 15.72
N VAL A 345 2.96 -9.14 15.99
CA VAL A 345 2.81 -10.45 15.36
C VAL A 345 1.69 -10.40 14.34
N MET A 346 1.99 -10.85 13.12
CA MET A 346 1.02 -10.93 12.03
C MET A 346 0.76 -12.37 11.63
N GLN A 347 -0.47 -12.66 11.23
CA GLN A 347 -0.77 -13.96 10.64
C GLN A 347 -0.02 -14.12 9.32
N LYS A 348 0.69 -15.22 9.17
CA LYS A 348 1.33 -15.56 7.90
C LYS A 348 0.27 -15.94 6.88
N GLU A 349 0.14 -15.17 5.80
CA GLU A 349 -0.91 -15.39 4.79
C GLU A 349 -0.77 -16.76 4.12
N ARG A 350 0.47 -17.20 3.91
CA ARG A 350 0.80 -18.47 3.25
C ARG A 350 2.08 -19.05 3.81
N THR A 351 2.15 -20.37 3.86
CA THR A 351 3.36 -21.10 4.25
C THR A 351 3.99 -21.85 3.07
N HIS A 352 3.27 -21.97 1.95
CA HIS A 352 3.70 -22.64 0.72
C HIS A 352 2.87 -22.13 -0.47
N ASN A 353 3.35 -22.33 -1.68
CA ASN A 353 2.57 -22.11 -2.90
C ASN A 353 1.53 -23.21 -3.05
N THR A 354 0.34 -22.82 -3.50
CA THR A 354 -0.75 -23.77 -3.80
C THR A 354 -1.32 -23.43 -5.18
N PHE A 355 -1.34 -24.43 -6.08
CA PHE A 355 -1.83 -24.27 -7.45
C PHE A 355 -2.88 -25.33 -7.76
N GLU A 356 -3.84 -24.98 -8.62
CA GLU A 356 -4.69 -25.98 -9.25
C GLU A 356 -3.91 -26.65 -10.40
N GLY A 357 -3.93 -27.97 -10.45
CA GLY A 357 -3.24 -28.74 -11.47
C GLY A 357 -4.09 -29.87 -12.04
N THR A 358 -3.62 -30.45 -13.13
CA THR A 358 -4.20 -31.63 -13.74
C THR A 358 -3.11 -32.67 -13.97
N MET A 359 -3.29 -33.88 -13.48
CA MET A 359 -2.35 -34.97 -13.75
C MET A 359 -2.41 -35.36 -15.23
N ILE A 360 -1.25 -35.45 -15.86
CA ILE A 360 -1.12 -35.95 -17.26
C ILE A 360 -1.01 -37.48 -17.23
N ASP A 361 -0.13 -37.96 -16.35
CA ASP A 361 0.06 -39.37 -16.05
C ASP A 361 0.49 -39.53 -14.58
N SER A 362 0.95 -40.70 -14.15
CA SER A 362 1.36 -40.97 -12.77
C SER A 362 2.59 -40.21 -12.31
N THR A 363 3.33 -39.54 -13.20
CA THR A 363 4.62 -38.88 -12.94
C THR A 363 4.68 -37.44 -13.48
N HIS A 364 3.63 -36.98 -14.17
CA HIS A 364 3.57 -35.65 -14.75
C HIS A 364 2.29 -34.91 -14.35
N VAL A 365 2.44 -33.68 -13.91
CA VAL A 365 1.35 -32.75 -13.56
C VAL A 365 1.48 -31.49 -14.35
N GLU A 366 0.38 -30.95 -14.83
CA GLU A 366 0.29 -29.65 -15.48
C GLU A 366 -0.31 -28.63 -14.50
N PHE A 367 0.42 -27.54 -14.23
CA PHE A 367 -0.04 -26.35 -13.51
C PHE A 367 0.73 -25.14 -14.02
N LEU A 368 0.20 -23.92 -13.81
CA LEU A 368 0.76 -22.70 -14.37
C LEU A 368 1.06 -22.80 -15.89
N SER A 369 0.14 -23.43 -16.63
CA SER A 369 0.28 -23.69 -18.07
C SER A 369 1.57 -24.43 -18.49
N THR A 370 2.22 -25.10 -17.55
CA THR A 370 3.51 -25.79 -17.73
C THR A 370 3.45 -27.22 -17.18
N GLN A 371 4.13 -28.12 -17.87
CA GLN A 371 4.23 -29.52 -17.44
C GLN A 371 5.45 -29.72 -16.55
N PHE A 372 5.22 -30.32 -15.38
CA PHE A 372 6.25 -30.65 -14.40
C PHE A 372 6.31 -32.15 -14.17
N VAL A 373 7.53 -32.64 -13.97
CA VAL A 373 7.75 -34.01 -13.48
C VAL A 373 7.52 -34.01 -11.96
N CYS A 374 6.79 -34.95 -11.44
CA CYS A 374 6.57 -35.15 -10.01
C CYS A 374 6.88 -36.59 -9.60
N ASN A 375 6.93 -36.87 -8.33
CA ASN A 375 7.06 -38.20 -7.80
C ASN A 375 5.84 -39.07 -8.21
N GLU A 376 6.06 -40.36 -8.44
CA GLU A 376 5.03 -41.29 -8.88
C GLU A 376 3.80 -41.29 -7.96
N GLN A 377 2.64 -41.08 -8.55
CA GLN A 377 1.33 -41.04 -7.90
C GLN A 377 0.51 -42.26 -8.36
N PRO A 378 0.72 -43.45 -7.77
CA PRO A 378 0.13 -44.70 -8.28
C PRO A 378 -1.40 -44.76 -8.22
N ASP A 379 -1.99 -43.95 -7.32
CA ASP A 379 -3.44 -43.93 -7.10
C ASP A 379 -4.18 -42.83 -7.87
N ILE A 380 -3.46 -42.01 -8.68
CA ILE A 380 -4.03 -40.90 -9.45
C ILE A 380 -3.95 -41.18 -10.94
N THR A 381 -5.06 -40.97 -11.65
CA THR A 381 -5.15 -41.23 -13.10
C THR A 381 -4.96 -39.94 -13.91
N GLY A 382 -4.46 -40.08 -15.14
CA GLY A 382 -4.36 -38.97 -16.08
C GLY A 382 -5.72 -38.29 -16.32
N GLY A 383 -5.74 -36.98 -16.32
CA GLY A 383 -6.93 -36.14 -16.42
C GLY A 383 -7.59 -35.80 -15.09
N GLU A 384 -7.11 -36.30 -13.95
CA GLU A 384 -7.64 -35.98 -12.62
C GLU A 384 -7.15 -34.61 -12.17
N LYS A 385 -8.07 -33.78 -11.65
CA LYS A 385 -7.73 -32.49 -11.03
C LYS A 385 -7.11 -32.69 -9.66
N VAL A 386 -6.05 -31.95 -9.40
CA VAL A 386 -5.26 -32.04 -8.16
C VAL A 386 -4.87 -30.67 -7.64
N THR A 387 -4.58 -30.59 -6.37
CA THR A 387 -3.92 -29.46 -5.76
C THR A 387 -2.42 -29.74 -5.68
N VAL A 388 -1.61 -28.80 -6.19
CA VAL A 388 -0.15 -28.85 -6.16
C VAL A 388 0.35 -27.92 -5.08
N GLU A 389 1.16 -28.42 -4.16
CA GLU A 389 1.81 -27.63 -3.11
C GLU A 389 3.32 -27.66 -3.27
N VAL A 390 3.95 -26.46 -3.17
CA VAL A 390 5.42 -26.30 -3.25
C VAL A 390 5.87 -25.32 -2.18
N ASP A 391 6.80 -25.72 -1.32
CA ASP A 391 7.35 -24.85 -0.30
C ASP A 391 8.15 -23.70 -0.93
N PHE A 392 8.13 -22.51 -0.35
CA PHE A 392 8.77 -21.30 -0.90
C PHE A 392 10.28 -21.49 -1.10
N GLY A 393 10.98 -22.09 -0.13
CA GLY A 393 12.43 -22.32 -0.17
C GLY A 393 12.84 -23.54 -1.03
N LYS A 394 11.88 -24.14 -1.77
CA LYS A 394 12.10 -25.28 -2.67
C LYS A 394 12.01 -24.89 -4.15
N ILE A 395 11.91 -23.62 -4.42
CA ILE A 395 11.88 -23.06 -5.77
C ILE A 395 13.22 -22.40 -6.04
N GLU A 396 13.89 -22.83 -7.09
CA GLU A 396 15.16 -22.26 -7.54
C GLU A 396 14.91 -21.20 -8.61
N LEU A 397 15.55 -20.02 -8.46
CA LEU A 397 15.54 -18.96 -9.48
C LEU A 397 16.82 -19.01 -10.31
N MET A 398 16.69 -18.85 -11.62
CA MET A 398 17.79 -18.91 -12.58
C MET A 398 17.97 -17.55 -13.26
N ASP A 399 19.22 -17.04 -13.31
CA ASP A 399 19.59 -15.81 -14.03
C ASP A 399 19.27 -15.92 -15.52
N ASN A 400 19.52 -17.09 -16.09
CA ASN A 400 19.14 -17.36 -17.47
C ASN A 400 17.73 -18.00 -17.49
N LYS A 401 16.76 -17.25 -18.00
CA LYS A 401 15.37 -17.71 -18.08
C LYS A 401 15.16 -19.03 -18.82
N GLU A 402 16.08 -19.40 -19.73
CA GLU A 402 15.99 -20.64 -20.51
C GLU A 402 16.35 -21.87 -19.69
N ASP A 403 16.99 -21.71 -18.52
CA ASP A 403 17.36 -22.79 -17.62
C ASP A 403 16.20 -23.12 -16.63
N GLY A 404 15.16 -22.29 -16.60
CA GLY A 404 13.94 -22.53 -15.83
C GLY A 404 12.91 -23.37 -16.58
N MET A 405 11.95 -23.93 -15.86
CA MET A 405 10.78 -24.64 -16.42
C MET A 405 9.71 -23.67 -16.89
N LEU A 406 9.60 -22.52 -16.22
CA LEU A 406 8.75 -21.39 -16.61
C LEU A 406 9.48 -20.08 -16.38
N VAL A 407 8.98 -19.00 -16.95
CA VAL A 407 9.55 -17.66 -16.87
C VAL A 407 8.62 -16.75 -16.10
N GLY A 408 9.19 -15.90 -15.27
CA GLY A 408 8.46 -14.86 -14.57
C GLY A 408 9.31 -13.61 -14.35
N ASP A 409 8.69 -12.55 -13.86
CA ASP A 409 9.37 -11.33 -13.47
C ASP A 409 9.18 -11.04 -11.97
N VAL A 410 10.23 -10.54 -11.32
CA VAL A 410 10.23 -10.17 -9.90
C VAL A 410 9.32 -8.95 -9.70
N ARG A 411 8.34 -9.04 -8.80
CA ARG A 411 7.35 -7.98 -8.55
C ARG A 411 7.40 -7.39 -7.15
N PHE A 412 7.81 -8.17 -6.20
CA PHE A 412 7.91 -7.74 -4.80
C PHE A 412 9.07 -8.47 -4.15
N ILE A 413 9.85 -7.75 -3.37
CA ILE A 413 11.03 -8.22 -2.68
C ILE A 413 10.90 -7.81 -1.22
N LEU A 414 10.89 -8.77 -0.31
CA LEU A 414 10.82 -8.56 1.12
C LEU A 414 12.01 -9.25 1.79
N TYR A 415 12.85 -8.48 2.48
CA TYR A 415 13.93 -9.05 3.29
C TYR A 415 13.39 -9.52 4.64
N LYS A 416 13.64 -10.77 5.01
CA LYS A 416 13.17 -11.40 6.25
C LYS A 416 14.27 -11.61 7.30
N GLY A 417 15.27 -10.75 7.28
CA GLY A 417 16.36 -10.72 8.24
C GLY A 417 17.51 -11.67 7.92
N ASP A 418 17.26 -12.81 7.27
CA ASP A 418 18.27 -13.80 6.85
C ASP A 418 18.12 -14.26 5.40
N HIS A 419 16.97 -14.03 4.76
CA HIS A 419 16.70 -14.37 3.36
C HIS A 419 15.72 -13.36 2.73
N TYR A 420 15.53 -13.45 1.41
CA TYR A 420 14.55 -12.68 0.66
C TYR A 420 13.31 -13.53 0.37
N HIS A 421 12.14 -12.97 0.62
CA HIS A 421 10.85 -13.50 0.17
C HIS A 421 10.42 -12.72 -1.06
N LEU A 422 10.32 -13.40 -2.20
CA LEU A 422 10.04 -12.79 -3.50
C LEU A 422 8.65 -13.18 -4.00
N THR A 423 7.99 -12.26 -4.69
CA THR A 423 6.82 -12.56 -5.52
C THR A 423 7.23 -12.50 -6.99
N ILE A 424 7.15 -13.64 -7.67
CA ILE A 424 7.43 -13.78 -9.10
C ILE A 424 6.09 -13.85 -9.84
N ARG A 425 5.91 -13.00 -10.84
CA ARG A 425 4.73 -12.99 -11.71
C ARG A 425 5.02 -13.73 -13.00
N THR A 426 4.24 -14.77 -13.29
CA THR A 426 4.35 -15.53 -14.55
C THR A 426 3.74 -14.77 -15.73
N GLU A 427 4.00 -15.25 -16.96
CA GLU A 427 3.40 -14.71 -18.18
C GLU A 427 1.86 -14.84 -18.18
N ASP A 428 1.31 -15.83 -17.51
CA ASP A 428 -0.13 -16.05 -17.33
C ASP A 428 -0.73 -15.20 -16.20
N ASN A 429 0.07 -14.28 -15.63
CA ASN A 429 -0.34 -13.36 -14.58
C ASN A 429 -0.63 -14.03 -13.21
N GLU A 430 -0.06 -15.21 -12.96
CA GLU A 430 -0.11 -15.93 -11.69
C GLU A 430 1.10 -15.55 -10.81
N ASN A 431 0.94 -15.61 -9.48
CA ASN A 431 2.00 -15.34 -8.52
C ASN A 431 2.64 -16.62 -8.01
N ILE A 432 3.97 -16.64 -7.98
CA ILE A 432 4.79 -17.65 -7.31
C ILE A 432 5.59 -16.96 -6.21
N TYR A 433 5.58 -17.52 -5.00
CA TYR A 433 6.32 -17.02 -3.85
C TYR A 433 7.57 -17.87 -3.65
N VAL A 434 8.73 -17.19 -3.45
CA VAL A 434 10.04 -17.86 -3.39
C VAL A 434 10.84 -17.29 -2.24
N ASP A 435 11.38 -18.16 -1.37
CA ASP A 435 12.38 -17.78 -0.37
C ASP A 435 13.79 -18.12 -0.91
N THR A 436 14.66 -17.12 -0.98
CA THR A 436 16.03 -17.26 -1.52
C THR A 436 17.03 -16.41 -0.75
N HIS A 437 18.30 -16.83 -0.74
CA HIS A 437 19.43 -16.01 -0.26
C HIS A 437 20.06 -15.16 -1.37
N ASP A 438 19.69 -15.38 -2.62
CA ASP A 438 20.19 -14.63 -3.76
C ASP A 438 19.50 -13.26 -3.85
N VAL A 439 20.28 -12.25 -4.26
CA VAL A 439 19.79 -10.87 -4.42
C VAL A 439 19.26 -10.67 -5.83
N TRP A 440 18.02 -10.22 -5.94
CA TRP A 440 17.34 -9.90 -7.20
C TRP A 440 16.83 -8.47 -7.17
N ASP A 441 16.68 -7.86 -8.35
CA ASP A 441 16.09 -6.52 -8.48
C ASP A 441 14.64 -6.57 -8.95
N ASP A 442 13.87 -5.50 -8.64
CA ASP A 442 12.50 -5.35 -9.14
C ASP A 442 12.47 -5.41 -10.67
N ARG A 443 11.58 -6.25 -11.22
CA ARG A 443 11.41 -6.55 -12.63
C ARG A 443 12.53 -7.36 -13.30
N ASP A 444 13.40 -7.97 -12.55
CA ASP A 444 14.29 -8.99 -13.12
C ASP A 444 13.47 -10.12 -13.74
N ILE A 445 13.87 -10.56 -14.91
CA ILE A 445 13.25 -11.70 -15.59
C ILE A 445 14.04 -12.95 -15.23
N VAL A 446 13.36 -13.89 -14.57
CA VAL A 446 13.97 -15.10 -14.01
C VAL A 446 13.37 -16.36 -14.60
N GLY A 447 14.19 -17.40 -14.70
CA GLY A 447 13.70 -18.77 -14.89
C GLY A 447 13.32 -19.36 -13.54
N VAL A 448 12.17 -20.01 -13.46
CA VAL A 448 11.69 -20.71 -12.25
C VAL A 448 11.84 -22.21 -12.43
N LYS A 449 12.50 -22.87 -11.48
CA LYS A 449 12.75 -24.31 -11.50
C LYS A 449 12.27 -24.94 -10.21
N ILE A 450 11.53 -26.05 -10.33
CA ILE A 450 10.98 -26.83 -9.23
C ILE A 450 11.40 -28.27 -9.44
N LEU A 451 12.02 -28.89 -8.43
CA LEU A 451 12.46 -30.28 -8.51
C LEU A 451 11.28 -31.22 -8.30
N PRO A 452 11.27 -32.42 -8.90
CA PRO A 452 10.18 -33.39 -8.75
C PRO A 452 9.86 -33.78 -7.30
N ASP A 453 10.89 -33.85 -6.45
CA ASP A 453 10.77 -34.23 -5.04
C ASP A 453 10.11 -33.14 -4.18
N ASP A 454 10.08 -31.90 -4.66
CA ASP A 454 9.54 -30.74 -3.96
C ASP A 454 8.08 -30.45 -4.33
N ILE A 455 7.52 -31.19 -5.30
CA ILE A 455 6.12 -31.10 -5.74
C ILE A 455 5.27 -32.08 -4.95
N ARG A 456 4.39 -31.58 -4.09
CA ARG A 456 3.43 -32.37 -3.35
C ARG A 456 2.06 -32.33 -4.02
N ILE A 457 1.47 -33.50 -4.30
CA ILE A 457 0.19 -33.64 -4.97
C ILE A 457 -0.87 -34.03 -3.93
N LYS A 458 -1.99 -33.33 -3.91
CA LYS A 458 -3.19 -33.68 -3.12
C LYS A 458 -4.40 -33.79 -4.02
N ARG A 459 -5.26 -34.77 -3.76
CA ARG A 459 -6.56 -34.87 -4.44
C ARG A 459 -7.47 -33.73 -4.00
N VAL A 460 -8.23 -33.19 -4.95
CA VAL A 460 -9.25 -32.14 -4.70
C VAL A 460 -10.48 -32.77 -4.04
#